data_e7a0a0765f1a480c42d5fb225fb5cd14
#
_entry.id   e7a0a0765f1a480c42d5fb225fb5cd14
#
_cell.length_a   1.000
_cell.length_b   1.000
_cell.length_c   1.000
_cell.angle_alpha   90.00
_cell.angle_beta   90.00
_cell.angle_gamma   90.00
#
_symmetry.space_group_name_H-M   'P 1'
#
loop_
_entity.id
_entity.type
_entity.pdbx_description
1 polymer ?
#
loop_
_entity_poly.entity_id
_entity_poly.type
_entity_poly.pdbx_seq_one_letter_code
_entity_poly.pdbx_strand_id
1 'polypeptide(L)'
;NLNTKETWAYLNEKIFQNKDIRKVFHNAMYDVCWIRAATGQMLKGELLDTMIAASVIDETRMRYSLDSISKDYLNETKYKYDLAAKVLEWSKGTIKDPMSNMHRLPYHVVKDYAEQDVNLTLKLWELFEKKLDEVVYTDSETNETKTCRKIFELETKLFPCLVDMKFKGVKIDVAKAKAFGKRLKKTKDNIINYIERRTGVKIEIWAASSIKKLLDHQKITDYETTKDKEKKLKDKEGKPLIDKETGKVKTETIESTI
;
A
#
# COMPACT_ATOMS: atom_id res chain seq x y z
N ASN A 1 -31.33 8.64 -8.60
CA ASN A 1 -30.46 9.31 -7.62
C ASN A 1 -30.96 8.90 -6.23
N LEU A 2 -30.32 7.94 -5.60
CA LEU A 2 -30.53 7.65 -4.17
C LEU A 2 -30.16 8.93 -3.41
N ASN A 3 -31.07 9.37 -2.53
CA ASN A 3 -30.79 10.49 -1.65
C ASN A 3 -29.62 10.09 -0.73
N THR A 4 -28.48 10.73 -0.90
CA THR A 4 -27.25 10.36 -0.19
C THR A 4 -27.44 10.39 1.34
N LYS A 5 -28.24 11.32 1.86
CA LYS A 5 -28.55 11.37 3.32
C LYS A 5 -29.35 10.17 3.79
N GLU A 6 -30.37 9.77 3.05
CA GLU A 6 -31.20 8.61 3.38
C GLU A 6 -30.39 7.31 3.29
N THR A 7 -29.54 7.20 2.28
CA THR A 7 -28.65 6.03 2.15
C THR A 7 -27.70 5.92 3.34
N TRP A 8 -27.06 7.02 3.75
CA TRP A 8 -26.18 7.02 4.92
C TRP A 8 -26.95 6.74 6.21
N ALA A 9 -28.16 7.26 6.38
CA ALA A 9 -29.00 6.99 7.54
C ALA A 9 -29.39 5.51 7.62
N TYR A 10 -29.80 4.93 6.50
CA TYR A 10 -30.13 3.51 6.40
C TYR A 10 -28.92 2.61 6.72
N LEU A 11 -27.77 2.85 6.09
CA LEU A 11 -26.55 2.08 6.34
C LEU A 11 -26.09 2.22 7.80
N ASN A 12 -26.19 3.42 8.36
CA ASN A 12 -25.84 3.65 9.76
C ASN A 12 -26.74 2.85 10.69
N GLU A 13 -28.06 2.92 10.53
CA GLU A 13 -29.00 2.21 11.37
C GLU A 13 -28.90 0.69 11.23
N LYS A 14 -28.94 0.19 10.00
CA LYS A 14 -29.06 -1.25 9.74
C LYS A 14 -27.75 -2.01 9.80
N ILE A 15 -26.62 -1.35 9.47
CA ILE A 15 -25.33 -2.02 9.36
C ILE A 15 -24.34 -1.50 10.39
N PHE A 16 -24.01 -0.19 10.35
CA PHE A 16 -22.89 0.32 11.12
C PHE A 16 -23.13 0.35 12.62
N GLN A 17 -24.35 0.59 13.08
CA GLN A 17 -24.72 0.57 14.49
C GLN A 17 -25.25 -0.80 14.97
N ASN A 18 -25.41 -1.78 14.08
CA ASN A 18 -25.83 -3.11 14.45
C ASN A 18 -24.65 -3.90 15.02
N LYS A 19 -24.76 -4.32 16.30
CA LYS A 19 -23.72 -5.06 17.03
C LYS A 19 -23.57 -6.50 16.57
N ASP A 20 -24.63 -7.07 16.01
CA ASP A 20 -24.69 -8.48 15.63
C ASP A 20 -24.07 -8.73 14.24
N ILE A 21 -23.79 -7.67 13.50
CA ILE A 21 -23.11 -7.73 12.20
C ILE A 21 -21.61 -7.54 12.39
N ARG A 22 -20.83 -8.52 11.99
CA ARG A 22 -19.36 -8.41 11.86
C ARG A 22 -19.02 -7.57 10.63
N LYS A 23 -18.11 -6.61 10.76
CA LYS A 23 -17.68 -5.74 9.65
C LYS A 23 -16.26 -6.07 9.28
N VAL A 24 -16.09 -6.57 8.04
CA VAL A 24 -14.80 -6.97 7.51
C VAL A 24 -14.29 -5.86 6.58
N PHE A 25 -13.04 -5.47 6.77
CA PHE A 25 -12.37 -4.42 6.00
C PHE A 25 -10.99 -4.89 5.53
N HIS A 26 -10.42 -4.13 4.62
CA HIS A 26 -9.01 -4.15 4.33
C HIS A 26 -8.45 -2.74 4.46
N ASN A 27 -7.61 -2.47 5.45
CA ASN A 27 -7.19 -1.14 5.87
C ASN A 27 -8.36 -0.31 6.44
N ALA A 28 -9.04 -0.89 7.41
CA ALA A 28 -10.23 -0.34 8.06
C ALA A 28 -10.09 1.13 8.51
N MET A 29 -8.86 1.57 8.82
CA MET A 29 -8.59 2.97 9.21
C MET A 29 -9.09 3.98 8.18
N TYR A 30 -9.01 3.64 6.89
CA TYR A 30 -9.50 4.52 5.83
C TYR A 30 -11.02 4.59 5.85
N ASP A 31 -11.69 3.45 5.76
CA ASP A 31 -13.15 3.37 5.63
C ASP A 31 -13.88 3.83 6.90
N VAL A 32 -13.43 3.39 8.07
CA VAL A 32 -14.03 3.75 9.36
C VAL A 32 -13.94 5.26 9.62
N CYS A 33 -12.83 5.90 9.26
CA CYS A 33 -12.73 7.35 9.37
C CYS A 33 -13.73 8.08 8.46
N TRP A 34 -13.92 7.62 7.22
CA TRP A 34 -14.93 8.21 6.32
C TRP A 34 -16.35 7.96 6.77
N ILE A 35 -16.68 6.75 7.23
CA ILE A 35 -17.99 6.42 7.80
C ILE A 35 -18.28 7.31 9.01
N ARG A 36 -17.31 7.45 9.91
CA ARG A 36 -17.45 8.33 11.07
C ARG A 36 -17.62 9.80 10.69
N ALA A 37 -16.89 10.27 9.67
CA ALA A 37 -17.07 11.63 9.16
C ALA A 37 -18.47 11.87 8.57
N ALA A 38 -19.04 10.86 7.90
CA ALA A 38 -20.36 10.95 7.29
C ALA A 38 -21.50 10.79 8.30
N THR A 39 -21.34 9.95 9.33
CA THR A 39 -22.40 9.60 10.29
C THR A 39 -22.28 10.31 11.64
N GLY A 40 -21.12 10.86 11.97
CA GLY A 40 -20.81 11.41 13.29
C GLY A 40 -20.58 10.34 14.37
N GLN A 41 -20.65 9.06 14.03
CA GLN A 41 -20.63 7.96 14.98
C GLN A 41 -19.55 6.93 14.67
N MET A 42 -19.04 6.30 15.73
CA MET A 42 -18.17 5.13 15.58
C MET A 42 -19.00 3.89 15.29
N LEU A 43 -18.46 2.96 14.51
CA LEU A 43 -19.12 1.68 14.22
C LEU A 43 -19.23 0.85 15.51
N LYS A 44 -20.31 0.07 15.60
CA LYS A 44 -20.53 -0.89 16.68
C LYS A 44 -20.40 -2.33 16.18
N GLY A 45 -20.16 -3.24 17.10
CA GLY A 45 -19.92 -4.65 16.80
C GLY A 45 -18.45 -4.92 16.48
N GLU A 46 -18.20 -6.12 16.01
CA GLU A 46 -16.84 -6.58 15.73
C GLU A 46 -16.32 -5.96 14.43
N LEU A 47 -15.12 -5.34 14.52
CA LEU A 47 -14.39 -4.79 13.39
C LEU A 47 -13.22 -5.73 13.08
N LEU A 48 -13.16 -6.22 11.85
CA LEU A 48 -12.19 -7.19 11.39
C LEU A 48 -11.41 -6.59 10.23
N ASP A 49 -10.09 -6.51 10.36
CA ASP A 49 -9.23 -5.93 9.33
C ASP A 49 -8.26 -7.00 8.78
N THR A 50 -8.44 -7.36 7.52
CA THR A 50 -7.59 -8.35 6.85
C THR A 50 -6.14 -7.89 6.68
N MET A 51 -5.87 -6.57 6.69
CA MET A 51 -4.52 -6.05 6.65
C MET A 51 -3.81 -6.24 8.00
N ILE A 52 -4.52 -6.03 9.11
CA ILE A 52 -4.02 -6.32 10.45
C ILE A 52 -3.81 -7.83 10.61
N ALA A 53 -4.81 -8.65 10.23
CA ALA A 53 -4.67 -10.10 10.30
C ALA A 53 -3.45 -10.60 9.51
N ALA A 54 -3.27 -10.14 8.28
CA ALA A 54 -2.12 -10.52 7.46
C ALA A 54 -0.79 -10.12 8.08
N SER A 55 -0.70 -8.94 8.72
CA SER A 55 0.54 -8.49 9.35
C SER A 55 0.88 -9.26 10.63
N VAL A 56 -0.13 -9.78 11.33
CA VAL A 56 0.06 -10.63 12.52
C VAL A 56 0.41 -12.07 12.13
N ILE A 57 -0.14 -12.57 11.02
CA ILE A 57 0.14 -13.92 10.50
C ILE A 57 1.55 -14.01 9.89
N ASP A 58 1.98 -12.96 9.19
CA ASP A 58 3.28 -12.92 8.52
C ASP A 58 3.85 -11.48 8.54
N GLU A 59 4.65 -11.17 9.56
CA GLU A 59 5.30 -9.87 9.75
C GLU A 59 6.49 -9.63 8.81
N THR A 60 6.95 -10.65 8.11
CA THR A 60 8.12 -10.54 7.22
C THR A 60 7.80 -9.92 5.86
N ARG A 61 6.54 -9.74 5.56
CA ARG A 61 6.09 -9.19 4.28
C ARG A 61 6.42 -7.72 4.12
N MET A 62 6.88 -7.36 2.92
CA MET A 62 7.16 -5.97 2.57
C MET A 62 5.90 -5.17 2.19
N ARG A 63 4.79 -5.84 1.87
CA ARG A 63 3.55 -5.20 1.40
C ARG A 63 2.32 -5.96 1.88
N TYR A 64 1.35 -5.20 2.39
CA TYR A 64 0.05 -5.70 2.86
C TYR A 64 -1.13 -5.11 2.07
N SER A 65 -0.91 -4.64 0.82
CA SER A 65 -2.02 -4.18 -0.03
C SER A 65 -2.93 -5.34 -0.40
N LEU A 66 -4.23 -5.08 -0.58
CA LEU A 66 -5.21 -6.10 -0.94
C LEU A 66 -4.77 -6.91 -2.17
N ASP A 67 -4.24 -6.25 -3.20
CA ASP A 67 -3.72 -6.90 -4.41
C ASP A 67 -2.56 -7.87 -4.12
N SER A 68 -1.58 -7.45 -3.29
CA SER A 68 -0.45 -8.31 -2.93
C SER A 68 -0.89 -9.52 -2.12
N ILE A 69 -1.76 -9.31 -1.13
CA ILE A 69 -2.23 -10.38 -0.24
C ILE A 69 -3.15 -11.34 -1.00
N SER A 70 -4.07 -10.83 -1.82
CA SER A 70 -4.97 -11.69 -2.60
C SER A 70 -4.21 -12.56 -3.60
N LYS A 71 -3.17 -12.01 -4.23
CA LYS A 71 -2.33 -12.77 -5.13
C LYS A 71 -1.63 -13.92 -4.42
N ASP A 72 -1.06 -13.67 -3.23
CA ASP A 72 -0.23 -14.65 -2.54
C ASP A 72 -1.05 -15.71 -1.79
N TYR A 73 -2.19 -15.33 -1.21
CA TYR A 73 -3.02 -16.23 -0.40
C TYR A 73 -4.18 -16.87 -1.15
N LEU A 74 -4.74 -16.19 -2.17
CA LEU A 74 -5.89 -16.67 -2.94
C LEU A 74 -5.54 -17.01 -4.40
N ASN A 75 -4.34 -16.65 -4.86
CA ASN A 75 -3.96 -16.70 -6.27
C ASN A 75 -4.90 -15.88 -7.17
N GLU A 76 -5.49 -14.81 -6.63
CA GLU A 76 -6.40 -13.90 -7.32
C GLU A 76 -5.79 -12.49 -7.36
N THR A 77 -6.07 -11.74 -8.44
CA THR A 77 -5.61 -10.36 -8.61
C THR A 77 -6.78 -9.40 -8.81
N LYS A 78 -6.56 -8.12 -8.50
CA LYS A 78 -7.55 -7.08 -8.72
C LYS A 78 -7.71 -6.73 -10.21
N TYR A 79 -8.92 -6.35 -10.63
CA TYR A 79 -9.22 -5.80 -11.98
C TYR A 79 -8.70 -4.36 -12.17
N LYS A 80 -7.56 -4.04 -11.58
CA LYS A 80 -7.00 -2.68 -11.61
C LYS A 80 -6.72 -2.16 -13.02
N TYR A 81 -6.30 -3.04 -13.90
CA TYR A 81 -5.99 -2.67 -15.29
C TYR A 81 -7.27 -2.41 -16.09
N ASP A 82 -8.33 -3.16 -15.84
CA ASP A 82 -9.61 -2.97 -16.51
C ASP A 82 -10.26 -1.65 -16.11
N LEU A 83 -10.15 -1.24 -14.84
CA LEU A 83 -10.64 0.05 -14.40
C LEU A 83 -9.93 1.20 -15.12
N ALA A 84 -8.61 1.16 -15.24
CA ALA A 84 -7.87 2.19 -15.94
C ALA A 84 -8.25 2.30 -17.42
N ALA A 85 -8.42 1.16 -18.11
CA ALA A 85 -8.86 1.12 -19.50
C ALA A 85 -10.28 1.68 -19.65
N LYS A 86 -11.23 1.24 -18.81
CA LYS A 86 -12.62 1.73 -18.80
C LYS A 86 -12.71 3.24 -18.55
N VAL A 87 -11.84 3.76 -17.65
CA VAL A 87 -11.80 5.20 -17.36
C VAL A 87 -11.27 6.00 -18.53
N LEU A 88 -10.21 5.53 -19.18
CA LEU A 88 -9.66 6.17 -20.36
C LEU A 88 -10.69 6.21 -21.50
N GLU A 89 -11.38 5.12 -21.74
CA GLU A 89 -12.45 5.02 -22.73
C GLU A 89 -13.60 5.96 -22.38
N TRP A 90 -14.14 5.87 -21.17
CA TRP A 90 -15.26 6.70 -20.70
C TRP A 90 -14.95 8.21 -20.75
N SER A 91 -13.76 8.57 -20.30
CA SER A 91 -13.33 9.98 -20.25
C SER A 91 -12.76 10.51 -21.57
N LYS A 92 -12.73 9.69 -22.63
CA LYS A 92 -12.07 10.00 -23.91
C LYS A 92 -10.63 10.52 -23.69
N GLY A 93 -9.91 9.90 -22.77
CA GLY A 93 -8.52 10.24 -22.45
C GLY A 93 -8.31 11.50 -21.60
N THR A 94 -9.37 12.14 -21.09
CA THR A 94 -9.24 13.35 -20.27
C THR A 94 -8.80 13.07 -18.82
N ILE A 95 -9.16 11.91 -18.26
CA ILE A 95 -8.76 11.48 -16.91
C ILE A 95 -7.56 10.56 -16.99
N LYS A 96 -6.38 11.07 -16.62
CA LYS A 96 -5.12 10.31 -16.66
C LYS A 96 -4.87 9.45 -15.41
N ASP A 97 -5.44 9.85 -14.26
CA ASP A 97 -5.31 9.11 -13.00
C ASP A 97 -6.69 8.64 -12.50
N PRO A 98 -7.07 7.38 -12.82
CA PRO A 98 -8.36 6.84 -12.43
C PRO A 98 -8.57 6.77 -10.92
N MET A 99 -7.52 6.45 -10.17
CA MET A 99 -7.64 6.24 -8.72
C MET A 99 -7.95 7.54 -7.97
N SER A 100 -7.28 8.64 -8.33
CA SER A 100 -7.55 9.96 -7.74
C SER A 100 -8.91 10.54 -8.16
N ASN A 101 -9.48 10.07 -9.25
CA ASN A 101 -10.73 10.58 -9.82
C ASN A 101 -11.91 9.60 -9.74
N MET A 102 -11.78 8.52 -8.98
CA MET A 102 -12.80 7.48 -8.86
C MET A 102 -14.17 8.03 -8.44
N HIS A 103 -14.19 9.03 -7.57
CA HIS A 103 -15.41 9.69 -7.09
C HIS A 103 -16.22 10.41 -8.19
N ARG A 104 -15.60 10.65 -9.37
CA ARG A 104 -16.25 11.28 -10.54
C ARG A 104 -16.80 10.27 -11.52
N LEU A 105 -16.46 9.00 -11.35
CA LEU A 105 -16.81 7.98 -12.30
C LEU A 105 -18.25 7.50 -12.08
N PRO A 106 -18.98 7.19 -13.16
CA PRO A 106 -20.31 6.62 -13.04
C PRO A 106 -20.23 5.19 -12.49
N TYR A 107 -21.29 4.77 -11.80
CA TYR A 107 -21.38 3.48 -11.15
C TYR A 107 -20.97 2.29 -12.03
N HIS A 108 -21.45 2.23 -13.27
CA HIS A 108 -21.16 1.11 -14.18
C HIS A 108 -19.67 0.94 -14.52
N VAL A 109 -18.86 2.00 -14.36
CA VAL A 109 -17.41 1.93 -14.59
C VAL A 109 -16.67 1.39 -13.36
N VAL A 110 -17.17 1.71 -12.15
CA VAL A 110 -16.49 1.38 -10.90
C VAL A 110 -17.00 0.08 -10.28
N LYS A 111 -18.21 -0.36 -10.67
CA LYS A 111 -18.93 -1.49 -10.05
C LYS A 111 -18.06 -2.74 -9.92
N ASP A 112 -17.56 -3.26 -11.03
CA ASP A 112 -16.83 -4.53 -11.04
C ASP A 112 -15.58 -4.49 -10.17
N TYR A 113 -14.90 -3.33 -10.16
CA TYR A 113 -13.74 -3.10 -9.31
C TYR A 113 -14.12 -3.12 -7.82
N ALA A 114 -15.19 -2.39 -7.46
CA ALA A 114 -15.63 -2.30 -6.07
C ALA A 114 -16.15 -3.64 -5.55
N GLU A 115 -16.93 -4.37 -6.35
CA GLU A 115 -17.44 -5.70 -6.00
C GLU A 115 -16.29 -6.70 -5.80
N GLN A 116 -15.27 -6.65 -6.64
CA GLN A 116 -14.12 -7.52 -6.49
C GLN A 116 -13.33 -7.22 -5.21
N ASP A 117 -13.11 -5.94 -4.88
CA ASP A 117 -12.40 -5.57 -3.64
C ASP A 117 -13.12 -6.11 -2.40
N VAL A 118 -14.45 -6.05 -2.37
CA VAL A 118 -15.26 -6.60 -1.28
C VAL A 118 -15.17 -8.13 -1.23
N ASN A 119 -15.30 -8.80 -2.38
CA ASN A 119 -15.23 -10.27 -2.47
C ASN A 119 -13.85 -10.79 -2.04
N LEU A 120 -12.77 -10.17 -2.49
CA LEU A 120 -11.41 -10.54 -2.09
C LEU A 120 -11.20 -10.33 -0.59
N THR A 121 -11.70 -9.24 -0.05
CA THR A 121 -11.60 -8.93 1.39
C THR A 121 -12.32 -9.99 2.22
N LEU A 122 -13.51 -10.42 1.81
CA LEU A 122 -14.25 -11.45 2.51
C LEU A 122 -13.56 -12.82 2.44
N LYS A 123 -13.12 -13.26 1.24
CA LYS A 123 -12.38 -14.52 1.05
C LYS A 123 -11.10 -14.55 1.89
N LEU A 124 -10.37 -13.43 1.93
CA LEU A 124 -9.17 -13.32 2.77
C LEU A 124 -9.51 -13.46 4.25
N TRP A 125 -10.62 -12.85 4.70
CA TRP A 125 -11.02 -13.00 6.09
C TRP A 125 -11.35 -14.46 6.45
N GLU A 126 -12.12 -15.15 5.63
CA GLU A 126 -12.45 -16.57 5.83
C GLU A 126 -11.22 -17.46 5.95
N LEU A 127 -10.16 -17.15 5.21
CA LEU A 127 -8.87 -17.82 5.29
C LEU A 127 -8.10 -17.41 6.56
N PHE A 128 -8.01 -16.12 6.83
CA PHE A 128 -7.20 -15.61 7.96
C PHE A 128 -7.83 -15.91 9.31
N GLU A 129 -9.15 -15.99 9.40
CA GLU A 129 -9.83 -16.40 10.62
C GLU A 129 -9.36 -17.78 11.11
N LYS A 130 -9.12 -18.71 10.18
CA LYS A 130 -8.56 -20.04 10.48
C LYS A 130 -7.07 -19.96 10.80
N LYS A 131 -6.30 -19.20 10.00
CA LYS A 131 -4.86 -19.05 10.19
C LYS A 131 -4.47 -18.39 11.51
N LEU A 132 -5.29 -17.50 12.02
CA LEU A 132 -5.06 -16.86 13.32
C LEU A 132 -5.12 -17.84 14.49
N ASP A 133 -5.80 -18.97 14.33
CA ASP A 133 -5.92 -20.02 15.34
C ASP A 133 -4.90 -21.17 15.16
N GLU A 134 -4.14 -21.15 14.06
CA GLU A 134 -3.05 -22.11 13.86
C GLU A 134 -1.98 -21.92 14.95
N VAL A 135 -1.45 -23.04 15.46
CA VAL A 135 -0.40 -23.02 16.48
C VAL A 135 0.91 -22.58 15.85
N VAL A 136 1.43 -21.46 16.33
CA VAL A 136 2.72 -20.90 15.87
C VAL A 136 3.88 -21.42 16.73
N TYR A 137 3.64 -21.57 18.04
CA TYR A 137 4.66 -21.96 19.00
C TYR A 137 4.03 -22.75 20.16
N THR A 138 4.74 -23.77 20.63
CA THR A 138 4.42 -24.49 21.87
C THR A 138 5.56 -24.28 22.86
N ASP A 139 5.26 -23.70 23.99
CA ASP A 139 6.20 -23.49 25.06
C ASP A 139 6.65 -24.84 25.64
N SER A 140 7.95 -25.13 25.62
CA SER A 140 8.51 -26.41 26.03
C SER A 140 8.44 -26.67 27.54
N GLU A 141 8.32 -25.61 28.35
CA GLU A 141 8.28 -25.74 29.82
C GLU A 141 6.85 -25.85 30.33
N THR A 142 5.93 -25.04 29.77
CA THR A 142 4.54 -24.97 30.21
C THR A 142 3.58 -25.82 29.38
N ASN A 143 4.02 -26.31 28.24
CA ASN A 143 3.20 -27.00 27.23
C ASN A 143 2.05 -26.13 26.68
N GLU A 144 2.12 -24.80 26.89
CA GLU A 144 1.11 -23.85 26.41
C GLU A 144 1.30 -23.55 24.92
N THR A 145 0.23 -23.70 24.14
CA THR A 145 0.24 -23.36 22.71
C THR A 145 -0.03 -21.87 22.52
N LYS A 146 0.70 -21.23 21.63
CA LYS A 146 0.54 -19.82 21.23
C LYS A 146 0.02 -19.74 19.81
N THR A 147 -0.97 -18.91 19.60
CA THR A 147 -1.54 -18.59 18.28
C THR A 147 -1.51 -17.07 18.04
N CYS A 148 -1.69 -16.67 16.80
CA CYS A 148 -1.77 -15.24 16.45
C CYS A 148 -3.06 -14.55 16.93
N ARG A 149 -4.09 -15.30 17.33
CA ARG A 149 -5.41 -14.79 17.71
C ARG A 149 -5.37 -13.72 18.79
N LYS A 150 -4.64 -13.96 19.89
CA LYS A 150 -4.55 -13.01 21.02
C LYS A 150 -3.94 -11.67 20.59
N ILE A 151 -2.96 -11.69 19.70
CA ILE A 151 -2.31 -10.47 19.20
C ILE A 151 -3.29 -9.72 18.29
N PHE A 152 -3.97 -10.43 17.37
CA PHE A 152 -4.98 -9.83 16.50
C PHE A 152 -6.12 -9.18 17.31
N GLU A 153 -6.59 -9.83 18.37
CA GLU A 153 -7.62 -9.26 19.26
C GLU A 153 -7.13 -7.99 19.98
N LEU A 154 -5.86 -7.96 20.40
CA LEU A 154 -5.26 -6.78 21.02
C LEU A 154 -5.24 -5.61 20.03
N GLU A 155 -4.78 -5.83 18.83
CA GLU A 155 -4.75 -4.83 17.75
C GLU A 155 -6.15 -4.34 17.40
N THR A 156 -7.11 -5.25 17.31
CA THR A 156 -8.52 -4.91 17.07
C THR A 156 -9.12 -4.06 18.19
N LYS A 157 -8.80 -4.36 19.45
CA LYS A 157 -9.23 -3.55 20.61
C LYS A 157 -8.57 -2.18 20.66
N LEU A 158 -7.34 -2.06 20.19
CA LEU A 158 -6.61 -0.78 20.09
C LEU A 158 -7.16 0.12 18.97
N PHE A 159 -7.72 -0.48 17.93
CA PHE A 159 -8.12 0.20 16.71
C PHE A 159 -9.05 1.42 16.92
N PRO A 160 -10.12 1.38 17.76
CA PRO A 160 -10.94 2.56 18.02
C PRO A 160 -10.16 3.74 18.60
N CYS A 161 -9.19 3.48 19.46
CA CYS A 161 -8.31 4.51 20.01
C CYS A 161 -7.49 5.21 18.89
N LEU A 162 -6.96 4.42 17.95
CA LEU A 162 -6.21 4.97 16.81
C LEU A 162 -7.11 5.80 15.89
N VAL A 163 -8.36 5.39 15.69
CA VAL A 163 -9.37 6.19 14.96
C VAL A 163 -9.62 7.52 15.68
N ASP A 164 -9.80 7.52 17.00
CA ASP A 164 -9.99 8.74 17.78
C ASP A 164 -8.79 9.68 17.70
N MET A 165 -7.58 9.14 17.80
CA MET A 165 -6.35 9.91 17.63
C MET A 165 -6.28 10.56 16.25
N LYS A 166 -6.63 9.84 15.18
CA LYS A 166 -6.64 10.36 13.82
C LYS A 166 -7.68 11.46 13.64
N PHE A 167 -8.87 11.31 14.23
CA PHE A 167 -9.93 12.33 14.19
C PHE A 167 -9.55 13.59 14.97
N LYS A 168 -8.99 13.43 16.15
CA LYS A 168 -8.51 14.55 16.96
C LYS A 168 -7.38 15.30 16.27
N GLY A 169 -6.53 14.57 15.57
CA GLY A 169 -5.37 15.11 14.88
C GLY A 169 -4.32 15.67 15.82
N VAL A 170 -3.31 16.31 15.24
CA VAL A 170 -2.21 16.95 15.95
C VAL A 170 -2.16 18.41 15.55
N LYS A 171 -2.11 19.31 16.53
CA LYS A 171 -1.95 20.74 16.27
C LYS A 171 -0.55 21.04 15.76
N ILE A 172 -0.46 21.58 14.55
CA ILE A 172 0.80 21.96 13.92
C ILE A 172 0.86 23.48 13.82
N ASP A 173 1.97 24.07 14.23
CA ASP A 173 2.30 25.46 13.93
C ASP A 173 2.73 25.57 12.46
N VAL A 174 1.75 25.88 11.61
CA VAL A 174 1.93 25.95 10.15
C VAL A 174 2.92 27.06 9.77
N ALA A 175 2.95 28.18 10.50
CA ALA A 175 3.86 29.28 10.22
C ALA A 175 5.30 28.87 10.47
N LYS A 176 5.56 28.24 11.63
CA LYS A 176 6.87 27.70 12.00
C LYS A 176 7.32 26.58 11.06
N ALA A 177 6.42 25.66 10.70
CA ALA A 177 6.72 24.57 9.77
C ALA A 177 7.11 25.12 8.37
N LYS A 178 6.38 26.11 7.85
CA LYS A 178 6.70 26.78 6.58
C LYS A 178 8.04 27.53 6.65
N ALA A 179 8.30 28.26 7.74
CA ALA A 179 9.58 28.96 7.94
C ALA A 179 10.75 27.97 7.99
N PHE A 180 10.59 26.86 8.73
CA PHE A 180 11.56 25.80 8.81
C PHE A 180 11.83 25.13 7.46
N GLY A 181 10.76 24.81 6.69
CA GLY A 181 10.89 24.27 5.35
C GLY A 181 11.65 25.18 4.39
N LYS A 182 11.39 26.50 4.42
CA LYS A 182 12.15 27.48 3.64
C LYS A 182 13.63 27.51 4.04
N ARG A 183 13.94 27.43 5.34
CA ARG A 183 15.32 27.40 5.85
C ARG A 183 16.03 26.13 5.38
N LEU A 184 15.39 24.95 5.50
CA LEU A 184 15.98 23.69 5.06
C LEU A 184 16.24 23.68 3.55
N LYS A 185 15.29 24.20 2.74
CA LYS A 185 15.48 24.33 1.31
C LYS A 185 16.70 25.21 0.97
N LYS A 186 16.82 26.38 1.60
CA LYS A 186 17.97 27.28 1.41
C LYS A 186 19.28 26.59 1.81
N THR A 187 19.31 25.86 2.95
CA THR A 187 20.48 25.12 3.40
C THR A 187 20.87 24.04 2.38
N LYS A 188 19.90 23.26 1.91
CA LYS A 188 20.11 22.26 0.88
C LYS A 188 20.72 22.89 -0.39
N ASP A 189 20.12 23.97 -0.87
CA ASP A 189 20.56 24.63 -2.10
C ASP A 189 22.00 25.21 -1.94
N ASN A 190 22.30 25.75 -0.75
CA ASN A 190 23.65 26.25 -0.44
C ASN A 190 24.69 25.09 -0.45
N ILE A 191 24.34 23.93 0.11
CA ILE A 191 25.23 22.76 0.12
C ILE A 191 25.47 22.27 -1.32
N ILE A 192 24.43 22.15 -2.12
CA ILE A 192 24.54 21.74 -3.53
C ILE A 192 25.42 22.71 -4.30
N ASN A 193 25.20 24.03 -4.15
CA ASN A 193 26.01 25.06 -4.78
C ASN A 193 27.47 25.05 -4.30
N TYR A 194 27.71 24.76 -3.02
CA TYR A 194 29.06 24.60 -2.47
C TYR A 194 29.79 23.42 -3.14
N ILE A 195 29.10 22.26 -3.24
CA ILE A 195 29.66 21.08 -3.91
C ILE A 195 29.97 21.39 -5.38
N GLU A 196 29.04 22.01 -6.11
CA GLU A 196 29.23 22.38 -7.52
C GLU A 196 30.44 23.32 -7.70
N ARG A 197 30.59 24.33 -6.82
CA ARG A 197 31.76 25.24 -6.86
C ARG A 197 33.10 24.55 -6.58
N ARG A 198 33.09 23.57 -5.67
CA ARG A 198 34.31 22.84 -5.29
C ARG A 198 34.70 21.77 -6.25
N THR A 199 33.77 21.15 -6.93
CA THR A 199 34.01 19.98 -7.78
C THR A 199 33.75 20.21 -9.26
N GLY A 200 33.07 21.29 -9.64
CA GLY A 200 32.62 21.53 -11.01
C GLY A 200 31.46 20.62 -11.43
N VAL A 201 30.97 19.75 -10.54
CA VAL A 201 29.90 18.77 -10.84
C VAL A 201 28.60 19.20 -10.18
N LYS A 202 27.56 19.43 -11.00
CA LYS A 202 26.20 19.67 -10.52
C LYS A 202 25.54 18.36 -10.16
N ILE A 203 25.03 18.24 -8.93
CA ILE A 203 24.43 17.02 -8.41
C ILE A 203 22.95 17.17 -8.14
N GLU A 204 22.23 16.05 -8.32
CA GLU A 204 20.88 15.83 -7.83
C GLU A 204 20.92 14.74 -6.75
N ILE A 205 20.70 15.13 -5.49
CA ILE A 205 20.93 14.28 -4.31
C ILE A 205 20.05 13.02 -4.23
N TRP A 206 18.95 12.99 -4.97
CA TRP A 206 18.03 11.83 -5.01
C TRP A 206 18.30 10.90 -6.21
N ALA A 207 19.23 11.28 -7.09
CA ALA A 207 19.62 10.48 -8.24
C ALA A 207 20.97 9.80 -7.99
N ALA A 208 20.95 8.49 -7.75
CA ALA A 208 22.16 7.69 -7.50
C ALA A 208 23.21 7.89 -8.60
N SER A 209 22.77 7.95 -9.88
CA SER A 209 23.65 8.23 -11.03
C SER A 209 24.34 9.60 -10.96
N SER A 210 23.71 10.59 -10.35
CA SER A 210 24.29 11.92 -10.16
C SER A 210 25.34 11.92 -9.05
N ILE A 211 25.10 11.19 -7.97
CA ILE A 211 26.07 11.00 -6.90
C ILE A 211 27.27 10.20 -7.39
N LYS A 212 27.03 9.13 -8.16
CA LYS A 212 28.09 8.35 -8.79
C LYS A 212 29.04 9.25 -9.62
N LYS A 213 28.51 10.11 -10.49
CA LYS A 213 29.31 11.06 -11.29
C LYS A 213 30.21 11.95 -10.43
N LEU A 214 29.70 12.39 -9.26
CA LEU A 214 30.51 13.18 -8.32
C LEU A 214 31.65 12.36 -7.74
N LEU A 215 31.37 11.12 -7.29
CA LEU A 215 32.35 10.23 -6.68
C LEU A 215 33.43 9.84 -7.69
N ASP A 216 33.06 9.47 -8.92
CA ASP A 216 33.96 9.16 -10.03
C ASP A 216 34.86 10.37 -10.35
N HIS A 217 34.31 11.58 -10.39
CA HIS A 217 35.05 12.81 -10.61
C HIS A 217 36.09 13.07 -9.49
N GLN A 218 35.76 12.67 -8.24
CA GLN A 218 36.66 12.78 -7.10
C GLN A 218 37.60 11.57 -6.96
N LYS A 219 37.56 10.60 -7.90
CA LYS A 219 38.34 9.35 -7.86
C LYS A 219 38.13 8.52 -6.61
N ILE A 220 36.90 8.55 -6.09
CA ILE A 220 36.49 7.72 -4.96
C ILE A 220 35.82 6.48 -5.54
N THR A 221 36.40 5.29 -5.35
CA THR A 221 35.97 4.03 -5.98
C THR A 221 35.56 2.94 -5.00
N ASP A 222 35.88 3.07 -3.72
CA ASP A 222 35.61 2.10 -2.66
C ASP A 222 34.12 1.95 -2.29
N TYR A 223 33.22 2.76 -2.88
CA TYR A 223 31.77 2.62 -2.78
C TYR A 223 31.17 1.65 -3.82
N GLU A 224 31.95 1.20 -4.78
CA GLU A 224 31.46 0.34 -5.86
C GLU A 224 31.22 -1.09 -5.35
N THR A 225 29.99 -1.55 -5.49
CA THR A 225 29.62 -2.95 -5.26
C THR A 225 29.07 -3.53 -6.55
N THR A 226 29.60 -4.67 -6.97
CA THR A 226 29.08 -5.42 -8.10
C THR A 226 27.93 -6.30 -7.65
N LYS A 227 26.79 -6.17 -8.31
CA LYS A 227 25.64 -7.09 -8.12
C LYS A 227 25.27 -7.65 -9.48
N ASP A 228 25.20 -8.94 -9.55
CA ASP A 228 24.66 -9.63 -10.72
C ASP A 228 23.17 -9.35 -10.85
N LYS A 229 22.78 -8.84 -12.00
CA LYS A 229 21.37 -8.64 -12.36
C LYS A 229 21.03 -9.54 -13.54
N GLU A 230 19.94 -10.26 -13.40
CA GLU A 230 19.35 -10.97 -14.52
C GLU A 230 18.60 -9.99 -15.44
N LYS A 231 19.05 -9.90 -16.68
CA LYS A 231 18.37 -9.15 -17.74
C LYS A 231 17.56 -10.12 -18.59
N LYS A 232 16.27 -9.87 -18.69
CA LYS A 232 15.39 -10.61 -19.61
C LYS A 232 15.76 -10.30 -21.05
N LEU A 233 16.13 -11.31 -21.81
CA LEU A 233 16.44 -11.18 -23.23
C LEU A 233 15.13 -10.93 -24.02
N LYS A 234 15.21 -10.03 -25.01
CA LYS A 234 14.10 -9.68 -25.89
C LYS A 234 14.52 -9.88 -27.35
N ASP A 235 13.56 -10.22 -28.18
CA ASP A 235 13.75 -10.27 -29.63
C ASP A 235 13.84 -8.86 -30.25
N LYS A 236 13.99 -8.82 -31.60
CA LYS A 236 14.07 -7.56 -32.36
C LYS A 236 12.78 -6.72 -32.29
N GLU A 237 11.67 -7.32 -31.91
CA GLU A 237 10.36 -6.67 -31.75
C GLU A 237 10.07 -6.26 -30.30
N GLY A 238 11.02 -6.51 -29.37
CA GLY A 238 10.88 -6.16 -27.95
C GLY A 238 10.13 -7.19 -27.11
N LYS A 239 9.75 -8.35 -27.66
CA LYS A 239 9.09 -9.42 -26.91
C LYS A 239 10.10 -10.26 -26.12
N PRO A 240 9.76 -10.79 -24.94
CA PRO A 240 10.69 -11.63 -24.17
C PRO A 240 10.97 -12.93 -24.93
N LEU A 241 12.26 -13.28 -25.05
CA LEU A 241 12.68 -14.56 -25.60
C LEU A 241 12.35 -15.68 -24.61
N ILE A 242 11.61 -16.68 -25.10
CA ILE A 242 11.23 -17.84 -24.29
C ILE A 242 12.11 -19.02 -24.68
N ASP A 243 12.64 -19.72 -23.69
CA ASP A 243 13.36 -20.97 -23.88
C ASP A 243 12.37 -22.06 -24.33
N LYS A 244 12.64 -22.71 -25.46
CA LYS A 244 11.72 -23.67 -26.07
C LYS A 244 11.60 -24.99 -25.30
N GLU A 245 12.60 -25.34 -24.50
CA GLU A 245 12.61 -26.59 -23.73
C GLU A 245 11.98 -26.42 -22.34
N THR A 246 12.23 -25.26 -21.71
CA THR A 246 11.77 -25.01 -20.34
C THR A 246 10.53 -24.13 -20.24
N GLY A 247 10.13 -23.44 -21.32
CA GLY A 247 9.02 -22.48 -21.32
C GLY A 247 9.30 -21.20 -20.52
N LYS A 248 10.51 -21.01 -19.99
CA LYS A 248 10.87 -19.85 -19.18
C LYS A 248 11.46 -18.72 -20.04
N VAL A 249 11.32 -17.49 -19.57
CA VAL A 249 11.95 -16.34 -20.20
C VAL A 249 13.47 -16.46 -20.07
N LYS A 250 14.19 -16.39 -21.20
CA LYS A 250 15.66 -16.38 -21.20
C LYS A 250 16.18 -15.11 -20.52
N THR A 251 17.13 -15.29 -19.61
CA THR A 251 17.81 -14.21 -18.90
C THR A 251 19.31 -14.26 -19.18
N GLU A 252 19.95 -13.12 -19.14
CA GLU A 252 21.40 -12.97 -19.18
C GLU A 252 21.84 -12.30 -17.87
N THR A 253 22.83 -12.88 -17.22
CA THR A 253 23.43 -12.28 -16.04
C THR A 253 24.35 -11.14 -16.50
N ILE A 254 24.06 -9.93 -16.04
CA ILE A 254 24.90 -8.76 -16.29
C ILE A 254 25.46 -8.23 -14.98
N GLU A 255 26.75 -8.01 -14.93
CA GLU A 255 27.36 -7.28 -13.82
C GLU A 255 26.83 -5.83 -13.82
N SER A 256 26.29 -5.39 -12.70
CA SER A 256 25.93 -3.98 -12.53
C SER A 256 26.66 -3.42 -11.32
N THR A 257 27.47 -2.44 -11.55
CA THR A 257 28.08 -1.63 -10.50
C THR A 257 27.02 -0.70 -9.93
N ILE A 258 26.87 -0.68 -8.63
CA ILE A 258 25.93 0.19 -7.90
C ILE A 258 26.72 1.28 -7.20
#